data_088fd07e8e335e463203702947c5c589
#
_entry.id   088fd07e8e335e463203702947c5c589
#
_cell.length_a   1.000
_cell.length_b   1.000
_cell.length_c   1.000
_cell.angle_alpha   90.00
_cell.angle_beta   90.00
_cell.angle_gamma   90.00
#
_symmetry.space_group_name_H-M   'P 1'
#
loop_
_entity.id
_entity.type
_entity.pdbx_description
1 polymer ?
#
loop_
_entity_poly.entity_id
_entity_poly.type
_entity_poly.pdbx_seq_one_letter_code
_entity_poly.pdbx_strand_id
1 'polypeptide(L)'
;MQADRRRLNPPAGGTAPPIFAAPPKPTTISPPKRTRKADEHRKLFLRTGIVPSASGSAYYEIPPQQPHDQPSDSAILVPQRSSLKITCTVHGPRPLPRNAQFSPNLLLSTHVKYAPFATRNRRGYVRDSSERDLGAHLDTALRGVIVGERWPKSGVEVVITVLEGEEDGWWGDEAGRQEGGWGMMGVLAGCITVASAALVDAGIDCVDVISGGVAAVVQDAEKQGERQLVLDPCPAEHEKLRAACVVGYLQSRDELTECWIKGNAGVEVESLVDEAVKAASLSRTVLVEAIKESVQMKLQRKEVEDVNGPAKDGKGTKRDVEMTG
;
A
#
# COMPACT_ATOMS: atom_id res chain seq x y z
N MET A 1 47.23 2.42 -15.00
CA MET A 1 45.83 2.51 -14.60
C MET A 1 45.78 3.27 -13.27
N GLN A 2 45.17 4.44 -13.25
CA GLN A 2 45.02 5.24 -12.03
C GLN A 2 43.89 4.62 -11.21
N ALA A 3 44.18 4.08 -10.06
CA ALA A 3 43.17 3.50 -9.17
C ALA A 3 42.15 4.60 -8.77
N ASP A 4 40.90 4.36 -8.99
CA ASP A 4 39.83 5.27 -8.58
C ASP A 4 39.79 5.36 -7.05
N ARG A 5 40.39 6.45 -6.51
CA ARG A 5 40.45 6.71 -5.08
C ARG A 5 39.08 6.99 -4.44
N ARG A 6 38.01 7.05 -5.22
CA ARG A 6 36.64 7.22 -4.73
C ARG A 6 35.98 5.92 -4.33
N ARG A 7 36.52 4.79 -4.76
CA ARG A 7 36.08 3.46 -4.32
C ARG A 7 37.01 2.98 -3.23
N LEU A 8 36.65 3.27 -2.00
CA LEU A 8 37.28 2.62 -0.83
C LEU A 8 36.85 1.14 -0.89
N ASN A 9 37.76 0.30 -1.36
CA ASN A 9 37.55 -1.14 -1.22
C ASN A 9 37.52 -1.44 0.28
N PRO A 10 36.49 -2.16 0.76
CA PRO A 10 36.51 -2.61 2.14
C PRO A 10 37.76 -3.46 2.38
N PRO A 11 38.32 -3.44 3.59
CA PRO A 11 39.47 -4.26 3.94
C PRO A 11 39.16 -5.74 3.60
N ALA A 12 40.15 -6.49 3.13
CA ALA A 12 40.02 -7.88 2.68
C ALA A 12 39.37 -8.83 3.70
N GLY A 13 39.44 -8.49 5.00
CA GLY A 13 38.76 -9.24 6.08
C GLY A 13 37.32 -8.81 6.37
N GLY A 14 36.77 -7.83 5.63
CA GLY A 14 35.47 -7.25 5.95
C GLY A 14 35.48 -6.49 7.28
N THR A 15 34.50 -5.65 7.48
CA THR A 15 34.22 -5.05 8.78
C THR A 15 33.03 -5.77 9.39
N ALA A 16 33.27 -6.63 10.38
CA ALA A 16 32.19 -7.15 11.19
C ALA A 16 31.61 -6.00 12.05
N PRO A 17 30.30 -5.90 12.23
CA PRO A 17 29.73 -4.96 13.15
C PRO A 17 30.31 -5.20 14.55
N PRO A 18 30.56 -4.15 15.36
CA PRO A 18 31.09 -4.32 16.71
C PRO A 18 30.09 -5.15 17.54
N ILE A 19 30.59 -6.22 18.14
CA ILE A 19 29.82 -7.04 19.08
C ILE A 19 29.93 -6.39 20.46
N PHE A 20 28.88 -5.67 20.87
CA PHE A 20 28.87 -4.95 22.15
C PHE A 20 28.53 -5.83 23.35
N ALA A 21 27.98 -7.00 23.14
CA ALA A 21 27.74 -8.01 24.18
C ALA A 21 27.77 -9.40 23.55
N ALA A 22 28.14 -10.42 24.33
CA ALA A 22 27.87 -11.78 23.94
C ALA A 22 26.36 -11.88 23.69
N PRO A 23 25.94 -12.43 22.51
CA PRO A 23 24.52 -12.59 22.29
C PRO A 23 23.97 -13.40 23.48
N PRO A 24 22.86 -12.96 24.09
CA PRO A 24 22.16 -13.82 25.05
C PRO A 24 21.97 -15.14 24.32
N LYS A 25 22.21 -16.27 25.03
CA LYS A 25 21.98 -17.61 24.49
C LYS A 25 20.68 -17.53 23.70
N PRO A 26 20.64 -18.02 22.44
CA PRO A 26 19.46 -17.86 21.61
C PRO A 26 18.30 -18.46 22.40
N THR A 27 17.48 -17.62 22.99
CA THR A 27 16.15 -17.98 23.39
C THR A 27 15.57 -18.46 22.08
N THR A 28 15.16 -19.72 22.02
CA THR A 28 14.60 -20.34 20.81
C THR A 28 13.39 -19.50 20.45
N ILE A 29 13.61 -18.48 19.62
CA ILE A 29 12.57 -17.57 19.19
C ILE A 29 11.72 -18.41 18.24
N SER A 30 10.53 -18.78 18.67
CA SER A 30 9.58 -19.51 17.82
C SER A 30 9.04 -18.58 16.73
N PRO A 31 8.80 -19.11 15.54
CA PRO A 31 8.15 -18.32 14.46
C PRO A 31 6.81 -17.77 14.95
N PRO A 32 6.42 -16.57 14.49
CA PRO A 32 5.13 -16.01 14.81
C PRO A 32 4.03 -16.95 14.30
N LYS A 33 3.06 -17.26 15.15
CA LYS A 33 1.92 -18.09 14.78
C LYS A 33 0.70 -17.22 14.57
N ARG A 34 -0.15 -17.61 13.62
CA ARG A 34 -1.44 -16.97 13.42
C ARG A 34 -2.35 -17.21 14.61
N THR A 35 -2.78 -16.15 15.27
CA THR A 35 -3.74 -16.21 16.40
C THR A 35 -5.17 -15.92 15.96
N ARG A 36 -5.33 -15.36 14.76
CA ARG A 36 -6.62 -15.01 14.15
C ARG A 36 -7.31 -16.25 13.59
N LYS A 37 -8.65 -16.16 13.48
CA LYS A 37 -9.44 -17.14 12.72
C LYS A 37 -9.08 -17.09 11.23
N ALA A 38 -9.44 -18.12 10.48
CA ALA A 38 -9.16 -18.19 9.07
C ALA A 38 -9.88 -17.09 8.26
N ASP A 39 -11.07 -16.73 8.69
CA ASP A 39 -11.97 -15.73 8.11
C ASP A 39 -11.76 -14.30 8.66
N GLU A 40 -10.77 -14.10 9.54
CA GLU A 40 -10.52 -12.83 10.19
C GLU A 40 -9.41 -12.04 9.49
N HIS A 41 -9.75 -10.80 9.09
CA HIS A 41 -8.81 -9.84 8.52
C HIS A 41 -8.04 -9.10 9.63
N ARG A 42 -6.78 -8.70 9.36
CA ARG A 42 -6.02 -7.83 10.28
C ARG A 42 -6.68 -6.46 10.38
N LYS A 43 -6.49 -5.81 11.52
CA LYS A 43 -6.88 -4.41 11.69
C LYS A 43 -6.05 -3.57 10.74
N LEU A 44 -6.71 -2.70 9.99
CA LEU A 44 -6.04 -1.77 9.11
C LEU A 44 -6.38 -0.33 9.50
N PHE A 45 -5.43 0.57 9.28
CA PHE A 45 -5.58 2.00 9.46
C PHE A 45 -5.36 2.70 8.13
N LEU A 46 -6.23 3.65 7.81
CA LEU A 46 -6.15 4.43 6.58
C LEU A 46 -6.45 5.91 6.87
N ARG A 47 -5.63 6.79 6.30
CA ARG A 47 -5.80 8.24 6.42
C ARG A 47 -5.47 8.92 5.11
N THR A 48 -6.28 9.92 4.72
CA THR A 48 -6.06 10.74 3.53
C THR A 48 -5.52 12.13 3.87
N GLY A 49 -5.02 12.86 2.86
CA GLY A 49 -4.60 14.25 3.02
C GLY A 49 -3.31 14.45 3.83
N ILE A 50 -2.36 13.51 3.74
CA ILE A 50 -1.11 13.55 4.55
C ILE A 50 -0.04 14.42 3.90
N VAL A 51 0.03 14.44 2.57
CA VAL A 51 1.06 15.17 1.81
C VAL A 51 0.43 16.40 1.17
N PRO A 52 0.64 17.61 1.72
CA PRO A 52 -0.01 18.83 1.22
C PRO A 52 0.43 19.26 -0.18
N SER A 53 1.60 18.83 -0.64
CA SER A 53 2.15 19.17 -1.96
C SER A 53 1.60 18.32 -3.09
N ALA A 54 0.93 17.20 -2.79
CA ALA A 54 0.28 16.34 -3.76
C ALA A 54 -1.15 16.82 -4.04
N SER A 55 -1.70 16.46 -5.20
CA SER A 55 -3.13 16.70 -5.50
C SER A 55 -4.04 15.90 -4.57
N GLY A 56 -3.63 14.67 -4.26
CA GLY A 56 -4.24 13.82 -3.25
C GLY A 56 -3.21 12.89 -2.65
N SER A 57 -3.44 12.44 -1.44
CA SER A 57 -2.52 11.54 -0.75
C SER A 57 -3.23 10.66 0.26
N ALA A 58 -2.69 9.48 0.50
CA ALA A 58 -3.20 8.56 1.50
C ALA A 58 -2.08 7.76 2.15
N TYR A 59 -2.32 7.34 3.38
CA TYR A 59 -1.47 6.45 4.16
C TYR A 59 -2.28 5.23 4.58
N TYR A 60 -1.67 4.08 4.43
CA TYR A 60 -2.24 2.78 4.77
C TYR A 60 -1.29 2.04 5.71
N GLU A 61 -1.81 1.47 6.76
CA GLU A 61 -1.04 0.72 7.73
C GLU A 61 -1.80 -0.52 8.22
N ILE A 62 -1.11 -1.66 8.20
CA ILE A 62 -1.49 -2.85 8.96
C ILE A 62 -0.47 -2.99 10.08
N PRO A 63 -0.84 -2.68 11.34
CA PRO A 63 0.08 -2.77 12.46
C PRO A 63 0.45 -4.22 12.76
N PRO A 64 1.65 -4.47 13.33
CA PRO A 64 2.04 -5.80 13.75
C PRO A 64 1.10 -6.28 14.85
N GLN A 65 0.59 -7.49 14.72
CA GLN A 65 -0.26 -8.07 15.77
C GLN A 65 0.59 -8.48 16.96
N GLN A 66 0.33 -7.87 18.11
CA GLN A 66 0.96 -8.27 19.35
C GLN A 66 0.26 -9.50 19.93
N PRO A 67 0.99 -10.53 20.43
CA PRO A 67 0.41 -11.58 21.23
C PRO A 67 -0.10 -10.98 22.54
N HIS A 68 -1.29 -11.35 22.93
CA HIS A 68 -1.96 -10.84 24.16
C HIS A 68 -1.20 -11.14 25.44
N ASP A 69 -0.23 -12.07 25.44
CA ASP A 69 0.40 -12.66 26.61
C ASP A 69 1.93 -12.50 26.71
N GLN A 70 2.56 -11.66 25.89
CA GLN A 70 3.98 -11.43 26.09
C GLN A 70 4.22 -10.16 26.91
N PRO A 71 4.96 -10.27 28.02
CA PRO A 71 5.36 -9.09 28.79
C PRO A 71 6.18 -8.17 27.88
N SER A 72 5.88 -6.88 27.94
CA SER A 72 6.51 -5.79 27.20
C SER A 72 8.01 -5.57 27.49
N ASP A 73 8.66 -6.56 28.10
CA ASP A 73 10.00 -6.43 28.71
C ASP A 73 11.14 -6.95 27.82
N SER A 74 10.86 -7.23 26.57
CA SER A 74 11.94 -7.57 25.64
C SER A 74 12.53 -6.27 25.08
N ALA A 75 13.79 -6.00 25.42
CA ALA A 75 14.64 -4.93 24.87
C ALA A 75 14.93 -5.12 23.36
N ILE A 76 14.00 -5.69 22.61
CA ILE A 76 14.10 -5.93 21.18
C ILE A 76 13.55 -4.69 20.49
N LEU A 77 14.47 -3.87 19.98
CA LEU A 77 14.17 -2.64 19.22
C LEU A 77 13.47 -2.90 17.88
N VAL A 78 13.45 -4.14 17.40
CA VAL A 78 12.87 -4.51 16.11
C VAL A 78 11.64 -5.36 16.34
N PRO A 79 10.47 -4.99 15.80
CA PRO A 79 9.26 -5.79 15.95
C PRO A 79 9.47 -7.16 15.28
N GLN A 80 9.16 -8.22 16.01
CA GLN A 80 9.33 -9.61 15.54
C GLN A 80 8.29 -9.99 14.48
N ARG A 81 7.28 -9.15 14.27
CA ARG A 81 6.14 -9.41 13.38
C ARG A 81 6.12 -8.44 12.24
N SER A 82 5.69 -8.95 11.10
CA SER A 82 5.50 -8.18 9.89
C SER A 82 4.43 -7.10 10.08
N SER A 83 4.72 -5.89 9.67
CA SER A 83 3.77 -4.79 9.50
C SER A 83 3.81 -4.33 8.05
N LEU A 84 2.77 -3.66 7.62
CA LEU A 84 2.69 -3.12 6.27
C LEU A 84 2.37 -1.63 6.37
N LYS A 85 3.24 -0.78 5.81
CA LYS A 85 3.05 0.67 5.77
C LYS A 85 3.30 1.19 4.37
N ILE A 86 2.29 1.84 3.82
CA ILE A 86 2.32 2.33 2.44
C ILE A 86 1.84 3.78 2.41
N THR A 87 2.54 4.61 1.64
CA THR A 87 2.07 5.95 1.29
C THR A 87 1.79 6.03 -0.20
N CYS A 88 0.73 6.71 -0.55
CA CYS A 88 0.39 7.03 -1.93
C CYS A 88 0.27 8.54 -2.10
N THR A 89 0.84 9.05 -3.17
CA THR A 89 0.66 10.43 -3.63
C THR A 89 0.17 10.43 -5.06
N VAL A 90 -0.82 11.25 -5.34
CA VAL A 90 -1.41 11.44 -6.65
C VAL A 90 -1.10 12.84 -7.12
N HIS A 91 -0.53 12.95 -8.31
CA HIS A 91 -0.22 14.21 -8.97
C HIS A 91 -1.03 14.33 -10.26
N GLY A 92 -1.91 15.29 -10.31
CA GLY A 92 -2.77 15.54 -11.46
C GLY A 92 -4.23 15.79 -11.08
N PRO A 93 -5.13 15.91 -12.07
CA PRO A 93 -4.83 15.88 -13.50
C PRO A 93 -3.96 17.07 -13.97
N ARG A 94 -2.90 16.79 -14.72
CA ARG A 94 -2.00 17.81 -15.29
C ARG A 94 -2.06 17.77 -16.79
N PRO A 95 -1.99 18.91 -17.49
CA PRO A 95 -1.93 18.93 -18.95
C PRO A 95 -0.67 18.23 -19.44
N LEU A 96 -0.81 17.39 -20.45
CA LEU A 96 0.31 16.75 -21.10
C LEU A 96 1.20 17.79 -21.82
N PRO A 97 2.52 17.51 -21.98
CA PRO A 97 3.41 18.35 -22.75
C PRO A 97 2.90 18.60 -24.18
N ARG A 98 3.21 19.77 -24.76
CA ARG A 98 2.73 20.16 -26.10
C ARG A 98 3.16 19.19 -27.21
N ASN A 99 4.26 18.50 -27.03
CA ASN A 99 4.81 17.49 -27.95
C ASN A 99 4.26 16.09 -27.72
N ALA A 100 3.44 15.88 -26.68
CA ALA A 100 2.79 14.60 -26.45
C ALA A 100 1.69 14.34 -27.49
N GLN A 101 1.56 13.09 -27.89
CA GLN A 101 0.48 12.66 -28.77
C GLN A 101 -0.87 12.92 -28.12
N PHE A 102 -1.88 13.28 -28.92
CA PHE A 102 -3.23 13.47 -28.43
C PHE A 102 -3.78 12.17 -27.88
N SER A 103 -4.28 12.21 -26.65
CA SER A 103 -5.07 11.13 -26.05
C SER A 103 -6.46 11.66 -25.71
N PRO A 104 -7.53 10.98 -26.15
CA PRO A 104 -8.90 11.33 -25.76
C PRO A 104 -9.16 11.02 -24.29
N ASN A 105 -8.42 10.09 -23.71
CA ASN A 105 -8.55 9.65 -22.33
C ASN A 105 -7.38 10.13 -21.49
N LEU A 106 -7.60 10.18 -20.19
CA LEU A 106 -6.57 10.40 -19.19
C LEU A 106 -5.41 9.43 -19.34
N LEU A 107 -4.18 9.93 -19.32
CA LEU A 107 -2.98 9.10 -19.27
C LEU A 107 -2.64 8.78 -17.82
N LEU A 108 -2.80 7.53 -17.42
CA LEU A 108 -2.41 7.04 -16.10
C LEU A 108 -0.96 6.56 -16.12
N SER A 109 -0.19 6.95 -15.13
CA SER A 109 1.16 6.44 -14.86
C SER A 109 1.24 5.98 -13.40
N THR A 110 1.59 4.74 -13.17
CA THR A 110 1.71 4.15 -11.83
C THR A 110 3.16 3.83 -11.51
N HIS A 111 3.57 4.18 -10.32
CA HIS A 111 4.92 3.97 -9.84
C HIS A 111 4.89 3.39 -8.44
N VAL A 112 5.41 2.17 -8.29
CA VAL A 112 5.60 1.55 -6.97
C VAL A 112 7.09 1.50 -6.66
N LYS A 113 7.47 1.91 -5.47
CA LYS A 113 8.84 1.89 -4.98
C LYS A 113 8.89 1.50 -3.51
N TYR A 114 9.78 0.59 -3.17
CA TYR A 114 10.11 0.31 -1.79
C TYR A 114 11.12 1.33 -1.28
N ALA A 115 10.91 1.85 -0.07
CA ALA A 115 11.92 2.62 0.61
C ALA A 115 13.16 1.75 0.87
N PRO A 116 14.37 2.32 0.91
CA PRO A 116 15.59 1.53 1.13
C PRO A 116 15.59 0.69 2.41
N PHE A 117 14.80 1.10 3.39
CA PHE A 117 14.65 0.47 4.71
C PHE A 117 13.37 -0.35 4.85
N ALA A 118 12.56 -0.48 3.78
CA ALA A 118 11.24 -1.11 3.82
C ALA A 118 11.27 -2.62 4.06
N THR A 119 12.40 -3.25 3.77
CA THR A 119 12.61 -4.70 3.93
C THR A 119 13.88 -4.96 4.70
N ARG A 120 14.03 -6.16 5.28
CA ARG A 120 15.22 -6.60 6.01
C ARG A 120 16.49 -6.41 5.19
N ASN A 121 16.45 -6.79 3.93
CA ASN A 121 17.52 -6.52 2.99
C ASN A 121 17.32 -5.13 2.38
N ARG A 122 18.34 -4.26 2.51
CA ARG A 122 18.27 -2.91 1.98
C ARG A 122 17.99 -2.92 0.48
N ARG A 123 16.94 -2.25 0.06
CA ARG A 123 16.56 -2.08 -1.35
C ARG A 123 17.41 -0.98 -2.02
N GLY A 124 17.76 -1.23 -3.28
CA GLY A 124 18.47 -0.24 -4.10
C GLY A 124 17.57 0.94 -4.52
N TYR A 125 18.18 1.99 -5.07
CA TYR A 125 17.44 3.13 -5.60
C TYR A 125 16.84 2.87 -6.98
N VAL A 126 17.40 1.94 -7.74
CA VAL A 126 16.86 1.51 -9.04
C VAL A 126 15.68 0.57 -8.79
N ARG A 127 14.60 0.73 -9.55
CA ARG A 127 13.45 -0.18 -9.47
C ARG A 127 13.85 -1.58 -9.92
N ASP A 128 13.52 -2.57 -9.11
CA ASP A 128 13.68 -3.97 -9.48
C ASP A 128 12.43 -4.53 -10.22
N SER A 129 12.53 -5.80 -10.63
CA SER A 129 11.43 -6.45 -11.37
C SER A 129 10.15 -6.49 -10.54
N SER A 130 10.25 -6.81 -9.24
CA SER A 130 9.10 -6.92 -8.37
C SER A 130 8.33 -5.59 -8.22
N GLU A 131 9.04 -4.46 -8.17
CA GLU A 131 8.43 -3.13 -8.13
C GLU A 131 7.73 -2.76 -9.44
N ARG A 132 8.26 -3.23 -10.57
CA ARG A 132 7.64 -3.03 -11.89
C ARG A 132 6.39 -3.87 -12.05
N ASP A 133 6.42 -5.12 -11.60
CA ASP A 133 5.28 -6.02 -11.65
C ASP A 133 4.13 -5.49 -10.79
N LEU A 134 4.42 -5.03 -9.56
CA LEU A 134 3.44 -4.36 -8.71
C LEU A 134 2.85 -3.12 -9.38
N GLY A 135 3.69 -2.32 -10.07
CA GLY A 135 3.24 -1.15 -10.82
C GLY A 135 2.29 -1.54 -11.97
N ALA A 136 2.60 -2.61 -12.71
CA ALA A 136 1.76 -3.08 -13.81
C ALA A 136 0.38 -3.59 -13.33
N HIS A 137 0.35 -4.40 -12.27
CA HIS A 137 -0.91 -4.86 -11.67
C HIS A 137 -1.74 -3.70 -11.11
N LEU A 138 -1.09 -2.72 -10.46
CA LEU A 138 -1.76 -1.52 -10.00
C LEU A 138 -2.33 -0.69 -11.14
N ASP A 139 -1.59 -0.53 -12.24
CA ASP A 139 -2.06 0.19 -13.43
C ASP A 139 -3.32 -0.45 -14.00
N THR A 140 -3.33 -1.78 -14.12
CA THR A 140 -4.50 -2.55 -14.57
C THR A 140 -5.71 -2.33 -13.64
N ALA A 141 -5.49 -2.45 -12.33
CA ALA A 141 -6.53 -2.26 -11.33
C ALA A 141 -7.19 -0.87 -11.41
N LEU A 142 -6.37 0.19 -11.52
CA LEU A 142 -6.86 1.57 -11.52
C LEU A 142 -7.49 1.99 -12.85
N ARG A 143 -7.03 1.47 -13.99
CA ARG A 143 -7.62 1.77 -15.30
C ARG A 143 -9.09 1.35 -15.39
N GLY A 144 -9.48 0.26 -14.73
CA GLY A 144 -10.87 -0.20 -14.67
C GLY A 144 -11.78 0.72 -13.84
N VAL A 145 -11.22 1.62 -13.07
CA VAL A 145 -11.95 2.44 -12.09
C VAL A 145 -12.04 3.90 -12.48
N ILE A 146 -10.98 4.47 -13.07
CA ILE A 146 -10.89 5.90 -13.42
C ILE A 146 -11.73 6.20 -14.64
N VAL A 147 -12.60 7.23 -14.57
CA VAL A 147 -13.38 7.74 -15.70
C VAL A 147 -12.49 8.66 -16.55
N GLY A 148 -11.66 8.05 -17.41
CA GLY A 148 -10.61 8.75 -18.16
C GLY A 148 -11.12 9.76 -19.20
N GLU A 149 -12.33 9.57 -19.73
CA GLU A 149 -12.93 10.42 -20.77
C GLU A 149 -13.20 11.86 -20.32
N ARG A 150 -13.34 12.09 -19.00
CA ARG A 150 -13.56 13.43 -18.45
C ARG A 150 -12.33 14.33 -18.50
N TRP A 151 -11.15 13.77 -18.68
CA TRP A 151 -9.88 14.48 -18.59
C TRP A 151 -9.02 14.27 -19.85
N PRO A 152 -9.49 14.69 -21.04
CA PRO A 152 -8.72 14.55 -22.27
C PRO A 152 -7.43 15.38 -22.20
N LYS A 153 -6.37 14.91 -22.84
CA LYS A 153 -5.03 15.56 -22.86
C LYS A 153 -4.41 15.77 -21.48
N SER A 154 -4.87 15.07 -20.48
CA SER A 154 -4.36 15.17 -19.10
C SER A 154 -3.67 13.87 -18.68
N GLY A 155 -2.71 13.99 -17.80
CA GLY A 155 -2.03 12.88 -17.16
C GLY A 155 -2.22 12.89 -15.65
N VAL A 156 -2.32 11.71 -15.07
CA VAL A 156 -2.29 11.47 -13.63
C VAL A 156 -1.15 10.53 -13.33
N GLU A 157 -0.34 10.92 -12.37
CA GLU A 157 0.76 10.12 -11.86
C GLU A 157 0.43 9.66 -10.44
N VAL A 158 0.41 8.34 -10.24
CA VAL A 158 0.20 7.70 -8.94
C VAL A 158 1.53 7.13 -8.48
N VAL A 159 2.07 7.68 -7.41
CA VAL A 159 3.35 7.26 -6.84
C VAL A 159 3.10 6.61 -5.49
N ILE A 160 3.45 5.34 -5.39
CA ILE A 160 3.37 4.57 -4.16
C ILE A 160 4.77 4.34 -3.59
N THR A 161 4.92 4.65 -2.32
CA THR A 161 6.12 4.33 -1.55
C THR A 161 5.76 3.35 -0.45
N VAL A 162 6.32 2.14 -0.54
CA VAL A 162 6.21 1.14 0.53
C VAL A 162 7.27 1.48 1.58
N LEU A 163 6.83 1.89 2.76
CA LEU A 163 7.71 2.27 3.89
C LEU A 163 8.12 1.06 4.70
N GLU A 164 7.24 0.10 4.86
CA GLU A 164 7.48 -1.18 5.49
C GLU A 164 6.72 -2.24 4.69
N GLY A 165 7.45 -3.18 4.14
CA GLY A 165 6.92 -4.23 3.27
C GLY A 165 6.74 -5.54 4.03
N GLU A 166 5.70 -6.29 3.69
CA GLU A 166 5.51 -7.64 4.17
C GLU A 166 6.53 -8.57 3.53
N GLU A 167 7.24 -9.35 4.35
CA GLU A 167 8.26 -10.30 3.91
C GLU A 167 7.77 -11.74 4.05
N ASP A 168 8.38 -12.64 3.29
CA ASP A 168 8.05 -14.07 3.35
C ASP A 168 8.59 -14.74 4.62
N GLY A 169 9.66 -14.19 5.18
CA GLY A 169 10.33 -14.70 6.38
C GLY A 169 10.12 -13.79 7.60
N TRP A 170 10.43 -14.30 8.77
CA TRP A 170 10.40 -13.56 10.01
C TRP A 170 11.82 -13.23 10.49
N TRP A 171 11.96 -12.21 11.35
CA TRP A 171 13.28 -11.66 11.73
C TRP A 171 14.24 -12.64 12.43
N GLY A 172 13.73 -13.73 13.00
CA GLY A 172 14.53 -14.78 13.63
C GLY A 172 14.89 -15.94 12.72
N ASP A 173 14.49 -15.93 11.46
CA ASP A 173 14.79 -16.99 10.51
C ASP A 173 16.15 -16.74 9.84
N GLU A 174 17.20 -17.37 10.37
CA GLU A 174 18.55 -17.29 9.77
C GLU A 174 18.63 -18.09 8.45
N ALA A 175 17.76 -19.06 8.26
CA ALA A 175 17.82 -19.99 7.12
C ALA A 175 17.10 -19.48 5.87
N GLY A 176 16.43 -18.31 5.93
CA GLY A 176 15.76 -17.73 4.78
C GLY A 176 14.66 -18.64 4.23
N ARG A 177 13.64 -18.95 5.05
CA ARG A 177 12.50 -19.73 4.59
C ARG A 177 11.81 -19.05 3.43
N GLN A 178 11.80 -19.75 2.31
CA GLN A 178 11.03 -19.45 1.10
C GLN A 178 11.12 -18.00 0.57
N GLU A 179 12.08 -17.76 -0.28
CA GLU A 179 12.04 -16.67 -1.26
C GLU A 179 10.92 -16.92 -2.29
N GLY A 180 9.67 -16.88 -1.85
CA GLY A 180 8.51 -17.11 -2.70
C GLY A 180 7.94 -15.79 -3.24
N GLY A 181 8.26 -14.65 -2.63
CA GLY A 181 7.65 -13.35 -2.93
C GLY A 181 6.14 -13.35 -2.62
N TRP A 182 5.73 -14.07 -1.59
CA TRP A 182 4.33 -14.14 -1.14
C TRP A 182 3.89 -12.84 -0.48
N GLY A 183 4.80 -12.16 0.22
CA GLY A 183 4.55 -10.86 0.83
C GLY A 183 4.13 -9.79 -0.16
N MET A 184 4.55 -9.90 -1.43
CA MET A 184 4.10 -8.98 -2.50
C MET A 184 2.59 -9.00 -2.72
N MET A 185 1.90 -10.10 -2.40
CA MET A 185 0.45 -10.21 -2.55
C MET A 185 -0.27 -9.27 -1.58
N GLY A 186 0.12 -9.29 -0.30
CA GLY A 186 -0.40 -8.35 0.70
C GLY A 186 -0.07 -6.89 0.38
N VAL A 187 1.16 -6.65 -0.09
CA VAL A 187 1.58 -5.31 -0.52
C VAL A 187 0.73 -4.80 -1.67
N LEU A 188 0.42 -5.62 -2.70
CA LEU A 188 -0.42 -5.22 -3.82
C LEU A 188 -1.83 -4.86 -3.38
N ALA A 189 -2.45 -5.67 -2.51
CA ALA A 189 -3.78 -5.37 -1.96
C ALA A 189 -3.80 -4.02 -1.22
N GLY A 190 -2.77 -3.75 -0.42
CA GLY A 190 -2.59 -2.45 0.24
C GLY A 190 -2.38 -1.30 -0.76
N CYS A 191 -1.57 -1.52 -1.82
CA CYS A 191 -1.34 -0.51 -2.88
C CYS A 191 -2.64 -0.13 -3.61
N ILE A 192 -3.50 -1.10 -3.94
CA ILE A 192 -4.79 -0.86 -4.60
C ILE A 192 -5.68 -0.01 -3.69
N THR A 193 -5.79 -0.39 -2.42
CA THR A 193 -6.66 0.30 -1.44
C THR A 193 -6.19 1.73 -1.17
N VAL A 194 -4.88 1.93 -0.95
CA VAL A 194 -4.34 3.27 -0.68
C VAL A 194 -4.39 4.18 -1.90
N ALA A 195 -4.19 3.63 -3.11
CA ALA A 195 -4.30 4.39 -4.35
C ALA A 195 -5.73 4.87 -4.58
N SER A 196 -6.73 4.02 -4.31
CA SER A 196 -8.15 4.40 -4.37
C SER A 196 -8.46 5.57 -3.44
N ALA A 197 -7.99 5.52 -2.18
CA ALA A 197 -8.15 6.61 -1.22
C ALA A 197 -7.51 7.91 -1.70
N ALA A 198 -6.29 7.82 -2.25
CA ALA A 198 -5.56 9.00 -2.74
C ALA A 198 -6.18 9.61 -4.00
N LEU A 199 -6.77 8.81 -4.90
CA LEU A 199 -7.51 9.27 -6.08
C LEU A 199 -8.76 10.05 -5.67
N VAL A 200 -9.52 9.55 -4.69
CA VAL A 200 -10.68 10.27 -4.14
C VAL A 200 -10.25 11.57 -3.47
N ASP A 201 -9.16 11.57 -2.71
CA ASP A 201 -8.61 12.78 -2.07
C ASP A 201 -8.16 13.82 -3.10
N ALA A 202 -7.65 13.38 -4.27
CA ALA A 202 -7.29 14.24 -5.40
C ALA A 202 -8.49 14.77 -6.18
N GLY A 203 -9.71 14.26 -5.93
CA GLY A 203 -10.92 14.66 -6.66
C GLY A 203 -10.97 14.12 -8.10
N ILE A 204 -10.32 13.00 -8.37
CA ILE A 204 -10.35 12.34 -9.69
C ILE A 204 -11.62 11.51 -9.79
N ASP A 205 -12.34 11.68 -10.91
CA ASP A 205 -13.59 10.95 -11.15
C ASP A 205 -13.34 9.46 -11.32
N CYS A 206 -13.93 8.68 -10.44
CA CYS A 206 -13.90 7.22 -10.43
C CYS A 206 -15.32 6.65 -10.49
N VAL A 207 -15.45 5.45 -11.01
CA VAL A 207 -16.75 4.73 -11.04
C VAL A 207 -17.22 4.43 -9.63
N ASP A 208 -16.31 3.90 -8.81
CA ASP A 208 -16.48 3.62 -7.38
C ASP A 208 -15.11 3.53 -6.73
N VAL A 209 -15.06 3.37 -5.41
CA VAL A 209 -13.84 3.09 -4.69
C VAL A 209 -13.45 1.61 -4.83
N ILE A 210 -12.24 1.36 -5.29
CA ILE A 210 -11.70 0.02 -5.40
C ILE A 210 -10.96 -0.36 -4.12
N SER A 211 -11.09 -1.60 -3.71
CA SER A 211 -10.37 -2.16 -2.58
C SER A 211 -9.60 -3.41 -2.97
N GLY A 212 -8.41 -3.56 -2.42
CA GLY A 212 -7.60 -4.75 -2.56
C GLY A 212 -7.93 -5.77 -1.47
N GLY A 213 -7.96 -7.05 -1.85
CA GLY A 213 -8.08 -8.15 -0.90
C GLY A 213 -7.16 -9.29 -1.28
N VAL A 214 -6.71 -10.04 -0.27
CA VAL A 214 -5.80 -11.17 -0.46
C VAL A 214 -6.29 -12.37 0.34
N ALA A 215 -6.23 -13.54 -0.27
CA ALA A 215 -6.47 -14.82 0.37
C ALA A 215 -5.40 -15.84 -0.04
N ALA A 216 -5.18 -16.86 0.77
CA ALA A 216 -4.23 -17.91 0.46
C ALA A 216 -4.70 -19.28 0.91
N VAL A 217 -4.19 -20.30 0.21
CA VAL A 217 -4.24 -21.70 0.62
C VAL A 217 -2.96 -22.00 1.38
N VAL A 218 -3.08 -22.27 2.67
CA VAL A 218 -1.98 -22.57 3.56
C VAL A 218 -1.99 -24.03 3.98
N GLN A 219 -0.82 -24.55 4.32
CA GLN A 219 -0.65 -25.90 4.84
C GLN A 219 0.31 -25.83 6.01
N ASP A 220 -0.25 -25.92 7.22
CA ASP A 220 0.50 -25.88 8.48
C ASP A 220 0.54 -27.27 9.10
N ALA A 221 1.69 -27.68 9.66
CA ALA A 221 1.89 -28.99 10.25
C ALA A 221 1.01 -29.25 11.46
N GLU A 222 0.63 -28.19 12.21
CA GLU A 222 -0.23 -28.31 13.39
C GLU A 222 -1.64 -28.86 13.08
N LYS A 223 -2.11 -28.69 11.84
CA LYS A 223 -3.41 -29.17 11.35
C LYS A 223 -3.28 -30.42 10.46
N GLN A 224 -2.36 -31.31 10.80
CA GLN A 224 -2.13 -32.58 10.09
C GLN A 224 -1.84 -32.41 8.58
N GLY A 225 -1.39 -31.22 8.15
CA GLY A 225 -1.11 -30.94 6.76
C GLY A 225 -2.35 -30.74 5.88
N GLU A 226 -3.55 -30.58 6.47
CA GLU A 226 -4.74 -30.19 5.73
C GLU A 226 -4.58 -28.79 5.10
N ARG A 227 -5.13 -28.63 3.93
CA ARG A 227 -5.19 -27.34 3.24
C ARG A 227 -6.28 -26.49 3.89
N GLN A 228 -5.94 -25.26 4.19
CA GLN A 228 -6.88 -24.30 4.74
C GLN A 228 -6.85 -23.01 3.91
N LEU A 229 -8.03 -22.52 3.57
CA LEU A 229 -8.23 -21.17 3.03
C LEU A 229 -8.16 -20.16 4.16
N VAL A 230 -7.40 -19.09 3.95
CA VAL A 230 -7.14 -18.07 4.96
C VAL A 230 -7.25 -16.70 4.31
N LEU A 231 -8.04 -15.81 4.94
CA LEU A 231 -8.07 -14.39 4.58
C LEU A 231 -6.82 -13.69 5.10
N ASP A 232 -6.35 -12.72 4.34
CA ASP A 232 -5.25 -11.83 4.70
C ASP A 232 -4.05 -12.62 5.31
N PRO A 233 -3.42 -13.49 4.50
CA PRO A 233 -2.29 -14.30 4.93
C PRO A 233 -1.08 -13.41 5.20
N CYS A 234 -0.43 -13.59 6.36
CA CYS A 234 0.91 -13.10 6.58
C CYS A 234 1.89 -14.26 6.33
N PRO A 235 2.76 -14.20 5.32
CA PRO A 235 3.62 -15.33 4.98
C PRO A 235 4.49 -15.81 6.15
N ALA A 236 4.96 -14.90 6.99
CA ALA A 236 5.78 -15.23 8.15
C ALA A 236 5.05 -16.05 9.23
N GLU A 237 3.71 -16.06 9.25
CA GLU A 237 2.88 -16.79 10.23
C GLU A 237 2.59 -18.24 9.81
N HIS A 238 2.91 -18.63 8.57
CA HIS A 238 2.59 -19.92 8.00
C HIS A 238 3.85 -20.70 7.59
N GLU A 239 3.83 -22.01 7.77
CA GLU A 239 4.95 -22.84 7.35
C GLU A 239 5.04 -22.96 5.84
N LYS A 240 3.91 -23.10 5.16
CA LYS A 240 3.86 -23.27 3.71
C LYS A 240 2.62 -22.63 3.10
N LEU A 241 2.84 -21.68 2.19
CA LEU A 241 1.82 -21.20 1.29
C LEU A 241 1.85 -22.03 -0.01
N ARG A 242 0.69 -22.50 -0.44
CA ARG A 242 0.53 -23.28 -1.67
C ARG A 242 0.10 -22.43 -2.84
N ALA A 243 -0.83 -21.54 -2.57
CA ALA A 243 -1.34 -20.56 -3.52
C ALA A 243 -1.82 -19.32 -2.79
N ALA A 244 -1.77 -18.19 -3.46
CA ALA A 244 -2.38 -16.95 -2.99
C ALA A 244 -3.03 -16.22 -4.16
N CYS A 245 -4.11 -15.50 -3.88
CA CYS A 245 -4.83 -14.68 -4.83
C CYS A 245 -4.97 -13.26 -4.27
N VAL A 246 -4.67 -12.28 -5.11
CA VAL A 246 -4.99 -10.86 -4.86
C VAL A 246 -6.03 -10.43 -5.86
N VAL A 247 -7.04 -9.71 -5.38
CA VAL A 247 -8.08 -9.13 -6.22
C VAL A 247 -8.19 -7.63 -5.99
N GLY A 248 -8.47 -6.90 -7.06
CA GLY A 248 -9.00 -5.56 -7.02
C GLY A 248 -10.51 -5.60 -7.25
N TYR A 249 -11.30 -5.34 -6.21
CA TYR A 249 -12.74 -5.52 -6.24
C TYR A 249 -13.51 -4.20 -6.25
N LEU A 250 -14.44 -4.09 -7.17
CA LEU A 250 -15.34 -2.96 -7.38
C LEU A 250 -16.75 -3.37 -6.97
N GLN A 251 -17.16 -3.05 -5.74
CA GLN A 251 -18.40 -3.55 -5.16
C GLN A 251 -19.65 -3.06 -5.87
N SER A 252 -19.66 -1.83 -6.41
CA SER A 252 -20.86 -1.26 -7.06
C SER A 252 -21.29 -2.00 -8.32
N ARG A 253 -20.35 -2.68 -8.98
CA ARG A 253 -20.59 -3.44 -10.21
C ARG A 253 -20.43 -4.93 -10.04
N ASP A 254 -19.97 -5.37 -8.86
CA ASP A 254 -19.58 -6.75 -8.59
C ASP A 254 -18.55 -7.26 -9.62
N GLU A 255 -17.53 -6.42 -9.89
CA GLU A 255 -16.51 -6.67 -10.91
C GLU A 255 -15.12 -6.74 -10.28
N LEU A 256 -14.28 -7.61 -10.83
CA LEU A 256 -12.86 -7.68 -10.55
C LEU A 256 -12.11 -6.87 -11.62
N THR A 257 -11.40 -5.83 -11.20
CA THR A 257 -10.55 -5.03 -12.11
C THR A 257 -9.17 -5.63 -12.25
N GLU A 258 -8.72 -6.36 -11.24
CA GLU A 258 -7.44 -7.07 -11.22
C GLU A 258 -7.61 -8.41 -10.49
N CYS A 259 -6.96 -9.45 -11.00
CA CYS A 259 -6.90 -10.75 -10.35
C CYS A 259 -5.53 -11.39 -10.61
N TRP A 260 -4.70 -11.47 -9.58
CA TRP A 260 -3.40 -12.09 -9.67
C TRP A 260 -3.31 -13.32 -8.76
N ILE A 261 -3.13 -14.48 -9.38
CA ILE A 261 -3.00 -15.77 -8.67
C ILE A 261 -1.57 -16.26 -8.78
N LYS A 262 -1.00 -16.63 -7.65
CA LYS A 262 0.35 -17.19 -7.55
C LYS A 262 0.31 -18.57 -6.92
N GLY A 263 1.11 -19.49 -7.42
CA GLY A 263 1.18 -20.87 -6.92
C GLY A 263 0.16 -21.78 -7.55
N ASN A 264 -0.10 -22.92 -6.90
CA ASN A 264 -1.01 -23.96 -7.40
C ASN A 264 -2.18 -24.14 -6.43
N ALA A 265 -3.29 -23.50 -6.74
CA ALA A 265 -4.55 -23.64 -5.99
C ALA A 265 -5.32 -24.92 -6.35
N GLY A 266 -5.01 -25.58 -7.49
CA GLY A 266 -5.71 -26.78 -7.94
C GLY A 266 -7.19 -26.54 -8.15
N VAL A 267 -8.04 -27.35 -7.51
CA VAL A 267 -9.53 -27.27 -7.61
C VAL A 267 -10.11 -26.12 -6.78
N GLU A 268 -9.32 -25.49 -5.91
CA GLU A 268 -9.79 -24.48 -4.95
C GLU A 268 -9.70 -23.04 -5.48
N VAL A 269 -9.47 -22.84 -6.79
CA VAL A 269 -9.27 -21.50 -7.38
C VAL A 269 -10.49 -20.61 -7.18
N GLU A 270 -11.69 -21.11 -7.43
CA GLU A 270 -12.94 -20.34 -7.27
C GLU A 270 -13.13 -19.90 -5.81
N SER A 271 -13.02 -20.84 -4.88
CA SER A 271 -13.13 -20.54 -3.45
C SER A 271 -12.03 -19.57 -2.98
N LEU A 272 -10.82 -19.65 -3.55
CA LEU A 272 -9.72 -18.74 -3.25
C LEU A 272 -10.01 -17.30 -3.71
N VAL A 273 -10.61 -17.15 -4.88
CA VAL A 273 -11.03 -15.83 -5.39
C VAL A 273 -12.16 -15.27 -4.53
N ASP A 274 -13.17 -16.09 -4.18
CA ASP A 274 -14.28 -15.67 -3.33
C ASP A 274 -13.80 -15.18 -1.96
N GLU A 275 -12.85 -15.87 -1.34
CA GLU A 275 -12.27 -15.44 -0.07
C GLU A 275 -11.44 -14.14 -0.24
N ALA A 276 -10.73 -13.96 -1.36
CA ALA A 276 -10.05 -12.71 -1.64
C ALA A 276 -11.04 -11.54 -1.84
N VAL A 277 -12.20 -11.77 -2.47
CA VAL A 277 -13.28 -10.78 -2.59
C VAL A 277 -13.86 -10.41 -1.21
N LYS A 278 -14.04 -11.39 -0.32
CA LYS A 278 -14.45 -11.12 1.07
C LYS A 278 -13.42 -10.24 1.79
N ALA A 279 -12.13 -10.54 1.65
CA ALA A 279 -11.07 -9.69 2.21
C ALA A 279 -11.11 -8.26 1.66
N ALA A 280 -11.33 -8.10 0.33
CA ALA A 280 -11.48 -6.80 -0.30
C ALA A 280 -12.69 -6.04 0.25
N SER A 281 -13.82 -6.71 0.44
CA SER A 281 -15.04 -6.10 0.99
C SER A 281 -14.83 -5.59 2.42
N LEU A 282 -14.07 -6.32 3.25
CA LEU A 282 -13.69 -5.88 4.59
C LEU A 282 -12.78 -4.65 4.55
N SER A 283 -11.78 -4.63 3.68
CA SER A 283 -10.90 -3.48 3.47
C SER A 283 -11.67 -2.25 2.98
N ARG A 284 -12.70 -2.45 2.15
CA ARG A 284 -13.56 -1.37 1.64
C ARG A 284 -14.35 -0.68 2.75
N THR A 285 -14.80 -1.38 3.77
CA THR A 285 -15.54 -0.75 4.87
C THR A 285 -14.70 0.31 5.55
N VAL A 286 -13.43 -0.01 5.85
CA VAL A 286 -12.49 0.94 6.46
C VAL A 286 -12.13 2.08 5.50
N LEU A 287 -11.96 1.77 4.21
CA LEU A 287 -11.70 2.77 3.16
C LEU A 287 -12.81 3.82 3.11
N VAL A 288 -14.07 3.39 3.08
CA VAL A 288 -15.23 4.28 3.02
C VAL A 288 -15.35 5.13 4.29
N GLU A 289 -15.10 4.56 5.46
CA GLU A 289 -15.10 5.30 6.73
C GLU A 289 -14.00 6.37 6.75
N ALA A 290 -12.79 6.03 6.37
CA ALA A 290 -11.68 6.99 6.32
C ALA A 290 -11.94 8.14 5.35
N ILE A 291 -12.56 7.88 4.19
CA ILE A 291 -12.97 8.92 3.24
C ILE A 291 -14.03 9.82 3.85
N LYS A 292 -15.07 9.26 4.49
CA LYS A 292 -16.10 10.04 5.17
C LYS A 292 -15.54 10.96 6.25
N GLU A 293 -14.67 10.45 7.09
CA GLU A 293 -13.98 11.25 8.13
C GLU A 293 -13.17 12.39 7.51
N SER A 294 -12.44 12.12 6.43
CA SER A 294 -11.67 13.14 5.72
C SER A 294 -12.55 14.25 5.17
N VAL A 295 -13.68 13.90 4.55
CA VAL A 295 -14.64 14.88 4.01
C VAL A 295 -15.24 15.72 5.14
N GLN A 296 -15.63 15.10 6.26
CA GLN A 296 -16.15 15.81 7.42
C GLN A 296 -15.14 16.82 7.98
N MET A 297 -13.88 16.42 8.13
CA MET A 297 -12.83 17.32 8.59
C MET A 297 -12.59 18.49 7.62
N LYS A 298 -12.65 18.25 6.30
CA LYS A 298 -12.51 19.32 5.29
C LYS A 298 -13.69 20.30 5.33
N LEU A 299 -14.91 19.82 5.55
CA LEU A 299 -16.11 20.68 5.68
C LEU A 299 -16.03 21.54 6.94
N GLN A 300 -15.70 20.97 8.09
CA GLN A 300 -15.54 21.71 9.35
C GLN A 300 -14.46 22.80 9.25
N ARG A 301 -13.34 22.53 8.58
CA ARG A 301 -12.31 23.54 8.34
C ARG A 301 -12.82 24.71 7.51
N LYS A 302 -13.57 24.44 6.44
CA LYS A 302 -14.17 25.49 5.61
C LYS A 302 -15.14 26.34 6.40
N GLU A 303 -16.02 25.73 7.20
CA GLU A 303 -16.96 26.45 8.04
C GLU A 303 -16.23 27.39 9.03
N VAL A 304 -15.14 26.93 9.63
CA VAL A 304 -14.32 27.76 10.54
C VAL A 304 -13.60 28.90 9.79
N GLU A 305 -13.11 28.64 8.59
CA GLU A 305 -12.48 29.69 7.75
C GLU A 305 -13.48 30.71 7.27
N ASP A 306 -14.70 30.32 6.91
CA ASP A 306 -15.78 31.23 6.50
C ASP A 306 -16.28 32.10 7.66
N VAL A 307 -16.29 31.58 8.88
CA VAL A 307 -16.67 32.31 10.10
C VAL A 307 -15.58 33.30 10.53
N ASN A 308 -14.30 32.94 10.36
CA ASN A 308 -13.15 33.75 10.77
C ASN A 308 -12.56 34.61 9.63
N GLY A 309 -13.09 34.49 8.42
CA GLY A 309 -12.67 35.31 7.27
C GLY A 309 -12.96 36.78 7.47
N PRO A 310 -12.11 37.73 7.02
CA PRO A 310 -12.35 39.14 7.14
C PRO A 310 -13.69 39.50 6.46
N ALA A 311 -14.56 40.15 7.19
CA ALA A 311 -15.82 40.69 6.67
C ALA A 311 -15.54 41.42 5.35
N LYS A 312 -16.16 40.97 4.26
CA LYS A 312 -16.11 41.70 2.99
C LYS A 312 -16.76 43.04 3.20
N ASP A 313 -15.95 44.07 3.48
CA ASP A 313 -16.40 45.45 3.48
C ASP A 313 -17.00 45.78 2.12
N GLY A 314 -18.31 45.73 2.07
CA GLY A 314 -19.13 46.19 0.96
C GLY A 314 -19.07 47.68 0.85
N LYS A 315 -17.97 48.27 0.36
CA LYS A 315 -17.96 49.63 -0.18
C LYS A 315 -17.85 49.59 -1.69
N GLY A 316 -19.00 49.45 -2.31
CA GLY A 316 -19.17 49.82 -3.70
C GLY A 316 -18.90 51.33 -3.89
N THR A 317 -17.69 51.66 -4.33
CA THR A 317 -17.40 52.98 -4.88
C THR A 317 -17.99 53.02 -6.29
N LYS A 318 -19.20 53.62 -6.41
CA LYS A 318 -19.70 54.13 -7.69
C LYS A 318 -18.70 55.18 -8.17
N ARG A 319 -17.95 54.90 -9.22
CA ARG A 319 -17.27 55.93 -10.01
C ARG A 319 -18.25 56.40 -11.07
N ASP A 320 -18.84 57.56 -10.83
CA ASP A 320 -19.53 58.33 -11.86
C ASP A 320 -18.48 58.75 -12.89
N VAL A 321 -18.61 58.26 -14.09
CA VAL A 321 -17.85 58.74 -15.24
C VAL A 321 -18.67 59.89 -15.83
N GLU A 322 -18.33 61.12 -15.47
CA GLU A 322 -18.75 62.27 -16.23
C GLU A 322 -18.02 62.29 -17.58
N MET A 323 -18.82 62.18 -18.62
CA MET A 323 -18.39 62.53 -19.98
C MET A 323 -18.59 64.03 -20.19
N THR A 324 -17.51 64.77 -20.34
CA THR A 324 -17.52 66.12 -20.88
C THR A 324 -16.66 66.21 -22.09
N GLY A 325 -17.24 66.68 -23.23
CA GLY A 325 -16.65 67.42 -24.29
C GLY A 325 -15.79 66.71 -25.30
#